data_eaf84c585f2f761dd4c5766cb190e2a4
#
_entry.id   eaf84c585f2f761dd4c5766cb190e2a4
#
_cell.length_a   1.000
_cell.length_b   1.000
_cell.length_c   1.000
_cell.angle_alpha   90.00
_cell.angle_beta   90.00
_cell.angle_gamma   90.00
#
_symmetry.space_group_name_H-M   'P 1'
#
loop_
_entity.id
_entity.type
_entity.pdbx_description
1 polymer ?
#
loop_
_entity_poly.entity_id
_entity_poly.type
_entity_poly.pdbx_seq_one_letter_code
_entity_poly.pdbx_strand_id
1 'polypeptide(L)'
;KGYTVGDMLRLKDSLGVRDPQNVIMFFLGGQGLTGIMRRVTGGAYFDDLVKPFRAVATDLVTGEEVDIGTGDVSTAIAASSAIPPTFRPVERDGRRLVDGAYVNSVPADVVKSLGADRILAINLGAESGTNEIIKRSLDSLYPENGVKLGKRSEQCYKFSDYVLAPDLRNYTGADITRLDEMYDIGYEEARKKMNFVKAALGVD
;
A
#
# COMPACT_ATOMS: atom_id res chain seq x y z
N LYS A 1 -19.14 7.52 5.07
CA LYS A 1 -18.53 8.03 6.32
C LYS A 1 -17.03 7.80 6.19
N GLY A 2 -16.21 8.87 6.11
CA GLY A 2 -14.76 8.75 6.06
C GLY A 2 -14.22 8.35 7.43
N TYR A 3 -13.20 7.50 7.46
CA TYR A 3 -12.45 7.23 8.68
C TYR A 3 -11.52 8.42 8.97
N THR A 4 -11.49 8.84 10.24
CA THR A 4 -10.51 9.80 10.73
C THR A 4 -9.20 9.09 11.08
N VAL A 5 -8.11 9.83 11.23
CA VAL A 5 -6.84 9.28 11.75
C VAL A 5 -7.05 8.60 13.11
N GLY A 6 -7.91 9.18 13.97
CA GLY A 6 -8.26 8.57 15.25
C GLY A 6 -9.01 7.22 15.11
N ASP A 7 -9.79 7.04 14.05
CA ASP A 7 -10.44 5.75 13.78
C ASP A 7 -9.43 4.71 13.30
N MET A 8 -8.45 5.11 12.51
CA MET A 8 -7.34 4.22 12.07
C MET A 8 -6.47 3.79 13.25
N LEU A 9 -6.15 4.69 14.17
CA LEU A 9 -5.40 4.35 15.40
C LEU A 9 -6.18 3.39 16.31
N ARG A 10 -7.50 3.62 16.47
CA ARG A 10 -8.38 2.69 17.22
C ARG A 10 -8.49 1.33 16.53
N LEU A 11 -8.50 1.30 15.20
CA LEU A 11 -8.50 0.06 14.45
C LEU A 11 -7.22 -0.74 14.70
N LYS A 12 -6.05 -0.09 14.69
CA LYS A 12 -4.76 -0.68 15.08
C LYS A 12 -4.85 -1.35 16.46
N ASP A 13 -5.43 -0.66 17.45
CA ASP A 13 -5.59 -1.19 18.80
C ASP A 13 -6.58 -2.37 18.85
N SER A 14 -7.68 -2.29 18.10
CA SER A 14 -8.70 -3.36 18.02
C SER A 14 -8.21 -4.61 17.29
N LEU A 15 -7.23 -4.47 16.41
CA LEU A 15 -6.60 -5.57 15.69
C LEU A 15 -5.49 -6.26 16.49
N GLY A 16 -5.15 -5.74 17.68
CA GLY A 16 -4.11 -6.30 18.56
C GLY A 16 -2.70 -6.21 17.97
N VAL A 17 -2.46 -5.28 17.07
CA VAL A 17 -1.18 -5.13 16.32
C VAL A 17 -0.01 -4.78 17.22
N ARG A 18 -0.25 -4.46 18.50
CA ARG A 18 0.82 -4.18 19.48
C ARG A 18 1.57 -5.42 19.98
N ASP A 19 0.95 -6.61 19.86
CA ASP A 19 1.56 -7.86 20.30
C ASP A 19 1.98 -8.70 19.09
N PRO A 20 3.29 -8.97 18.89
CA PRO A 20 3.79 -9.77 17.79
C PRO A 20 3.15 -11.17 17.71
N GLN A 21 2.79 -11.77 18.85
CA GLN A 21 2.14 -13.08 18.88
C GLN A 21 0.70 -12.98 18.35
N ASN A 22 -0.02 -11.92 18.69
CA ASN A 22 -1.35 -11.66 18.16
C ASN A 22 -1.32 -11.38 16.66
N VAL A 23 -0.30 -10.70 16.16
CA VAL A 23 -0.09 -10.49 14.73
C VAL A 23 0.08 -11.82 13.99
N ILE A 24 0.95 -12.70 14.49
CA ILE A 24 1.17 -14.03 13.91
C ILE A 24 -0.10 -14.88 13.97
N MET A 25 -0.78 -14.92 15.12
CA MET A 25 -2.05 -15.64 15.27
C MET A 25 -3.17 -15.08 14.39
N PHE A 26 -3.17 -13.76 14.17
CA PHE A 26 -4.11 -13.10 13.30
C PHE A 26 -3.90 -13.50 11.81
N PHE A 27 -2.66 -13.63 11.38
CA PHE A 27 -2.31 -14.10 10.03
C PHE A 27 -2.51 -15.60 9.84
N LEU A 28 -2.27 -16.41 10.86
CA LEU A 28 -2.46 -17.86 10.83
C LEU A 28 -3.93 -18.28 11.07
N GLY A 29 -4.75 -17.39 11.63
CA GLY A 29 -6.13 -17.66 12.10
C GLY A 29 -7.19 -17.88 11.01
N GLY A 30 -6.84 -18.32 9.82
CA GLY A 30 -7.77 -18.87 8.81
C GLY A 30 -8.56 -17.85 7.99
N GLN A 31 -8.58 -16.58 8.36
CA GLN A 31 -9.30 -15.55 7.59
C GLN A 31 -8.44 -14.85 6.53
N GLY A 32 -7.12 -15.01 6.59
CA GLY A 32 -6.19 -14.40 5.66
C GLY A 32 -6.28 -12.86 5.57
N LEU A 33 -5.46 -12.28 4.73
CA LEU A 33 -5.41 -10.83 4.53
C LEU A 33 -6.76 -10.26 4.04
N THR A 34 -7.45 -10.96 3.15
CA THR A 34 -8.76 -10.55 2.63
C THR A 34 -9.83 -10.44 3.73
N GLY A 35 -9.85 -11.39 4.68
CA GLY A 35 -10.80 -11.35 5.79
C GLY A 35 -10.57 -10.18 6.74
N ILE A 36 -9.32 -9.77 6.89
CA ILE A 36 -8.92 -8.58 7.64
C ILE A 36 -9.44 -7.32 6.93
N MET A 37 -9.11 -7.20 5.64
CA MET A 37 -9.52 -6.06 4.85
C MET A 37 -11.04 -5.94 4.76
N ARG A 38 -11.76 -7.07 4.74
CA ARG A 38 -13.22 -7.07 4.76
C ARG A 38 -13.81 -6.48 6.05
N ARG A 39 -13.18 -6.72 7.19
CA ARG A 39 -13.59 -6.07 8.45
C ARG A 39 -13.33 -4.56 8.42
N VAL A 40 -12.20 -4.14 7.88
CA VAL A 40 -11.83 -2.73 7.76
C VAL A 40 -12.77 -1.99 6.80
N THR A 41 -13.06 -2.57 5.65
CA THR A 41 -13.89 -1.95 4.61
C THR A 41 -15.39 -2.12 4.84
N GLY A 42 -15.80 -2.92 5.84
CA GLY A 42 -17.20 -3.27 6.04
C GLY A 42 -17.80 -4.12 4.90
N GLY A 43 -16.95 -4.73 4.06
CA GLY A 43 -17.35 -5.51 2.90
C GLY A 43 -17.87 -4.66 1.73
N ALA A 44 -17.44 -3.40 1.64
CA ALA A 44 -17.82 -2.48 0.57
C ALA A 44 -17.35 -2.96 -0.80
N TYR A 45 -18.12 -2.64 -1.82
CA TYR A 45 -17.75 -2.76 -3.23
C TYR A 45 -17.26 -1.40 -3.76
N PHE A 46 -16.52 -1.40 -4.86
CA PHE A 46 -16.04 -0.15 -5.47
C PHE A 46 -17.19 0.80 -5.86
N ASP A 47 -18.33 0.25 -6.27
CA ASP A 47 -19.51 1.03 -6.65
C ASP A 47 -20.19 1.70 -5.45
N ASP A 48 -19.90 1.26 -4.21
CA ASP A 48 -20.39 1.87 -2.98
C ASP A 48 -19.56 3.08 -2.54
N LEU A 49 -18.40 3.30 -3.17
CA LEU A 49 -17.44 4.31 -2.72
C LEU A 49 -17.85 5.71 -3.18
N VAL A 50 -17.88 6.65 -2.24
CA VAL A 50 -18.21 8.07 -2.52
C VAL A 50 -17.08 8.77 -3.31
N LYS A 51 -15.84 8.32 -3.13
CA LYS A 51 -14.66 8.86 -3.84
C LYS A 51 -14.05 7.79 -4.72
N PRO A 52 -13.55 8.15 -5.91
CA PRO A 52 -12.79 7.21 -6.73
C PRO A 52 -11.63 6.61 -5.93
N PHE A 53 -11.47 5.31 -6.06
CA PHE A 53 -10.38 4.56 -5.44
C PHE A 53 -9.83 3.54 -6.43
N ARG A 54 -8.53 3.28 -6.36
CA ARG A 54 -7.86 2.22 -7.10
C ARG A 54 -6.88 1.51 -6.19
N ALA A 55 -6.72 0.23 -6.40
CA ALA A 55 -5.67 -0.56 -5.77
C ALA A 55 -4.76 -1.13 -6.86
N VAL A 56 -3.46 -0.92 -6.74
CA VAL A 56 -2.48 -1.46 -7.69
C VAL A 56 -1.91 -2.76 -7.15
N ALA A 57 -1.90 -3.79 -7.98
CA ALA A 57 -1.30 -5.08 -7.68
C ALA A 57 -0.35 -5.50 -8.81
N THR A 58 0.46 -6.53 -8.55
CA THR A 58 1.34 -7.14 -9.55
C THR A 58 0.83 -8.53 -9.89
N ASP A 59 0.67 -8.83 -11.17
CA ASP A 59 0.43 -10.19 -11.62
C ASP A 59 1.71 -11.01 -11.45
N LEU A 60 1.65 -12.04 -10.62
CA LEU A 60 2.81 -12.87 -10.29
C LEU A 60 3.32 -13.69 -11.50
N VAL A 61 2.47 -13.96 -12.48
CA VAL A 61 2.82 -14.77 -13.66
C VAL A 61 3.45 -13.91 -14.75
N THR A 62 2.84 -12.74 -15.04
CA THR A 62 3.28 -11.89 -16.15
C THR A 62 4.23 -10.77 -15.72
N GLY A 63 4.25 -10.43 -14.42
CA GLY A 63 4.97 -9.27 -13.90
C GLY A 63 4.31 -7.93 -14.26
N GLU A 64 3.09 -7.95 -14.80
CA GLU A 64 2.37 -6.75 -15.20
C GLU A 64 1.70 -6.07 -14.01
N GLU A 65 1.56 -4.75 -14.13
CA GLU A 65 0.73 -3.96 -13.23
C GLU A 65 -0.75 -4.25 -13.47
N VAL A 66 -1.51 -4.42 -12.40
CA VAL A 66 -2.95 -4.62 -12.43
C VAL A 66 -3.62 -3.51 -11.63
N ASP A 67 -4.29 -2.58 -12.34
CA ASP A 67 -5.12 -1.52 -11.76
C ASP A 67 -6.51 -2.07 -11.43
N ILE A 68 -6.83 -2.18 -10.15
CA ILE A 68 -8.07 -2.75 -9.65
C ILE A 68 -9.01 -1.63 -9.20
N GLY A 69 -10.14 -1.51 -9.88
CA GLY A 69 -11.14 -0.47 -9.62
C GLY A 69 -12.59 -0.96 -9.63
N THR A 70 -12.82 -2.28 -9.57
CA THR A 70 -14.17 -2.88 -9.57
C THR A 70 -14.28 -4.02 -8.58
N GLY A 71 -15.50 -4.44 -8.25
CA GLY A 71 -15.79 -5.58 -7.37
C GLY A 71 -15.56 -5.30 -5.89
N ASP A 72 -15.15 -6.31 -5.13
CA ASP A 72 -14.95 -6.24 -3.67
C ASP A 72 -13.65 -5.48 -3.35
N VAL A 73 -13.77 -4.39 -2.57
CA VAL A 73 -12.66 -3.52 -2.17
C VAL A 73 -11.67 -4.26 -1.28
N SER A 74 -12.16 -5.15 -0.41
CA SER A 74 -11.30 -5.87 0.53
C SER A 74 -10.33 -6.83 -0.19
N THR A 75 -10.81 -7.48 -1.25
CA THR A 75 -9.98 -8.35 -2.09
C THR A 75 -8.94 -7.55 -2.87
N ALA A 76 -9.31 -6.37 -3.35
CA ALA A 76 -8.39 -5.49 -4.07
C ALA A 76 -7.26 -4.98 -3.16
N ILE A 77 -7.59 -4.52 -1.95
CA ILE A 77 -6.59 -4.08 -0.96
C ILE A 77 -5.71 -5.25 -0.53
N ALA A 78 -6.31 -6.44 -0.32
CA ALA A 78 -5.54 -7.61 0.03
C ALA A 78 -4.54 -8.00 -1.07
N ALA A 79 -4.95 -7.94 -2.34
CA ALA A 79 -4.05 -8.18 -3.48
C ALA A 79 -2.91 -7.16 -3.53
N SER A 80 -3.24 -5.87 -3.34
CA SER A 80 -2.28 -4.76 -3.33
C SER A 80 -1.29 -4.79 -2.17
N SER A 81 -1.55 -5.60 -1.14
CA SER A 81 -0.72 -5.67 0.09
C SER A 81 -0.18 -7.08 0.35
N ALA A 82 -0.33 -8.01 -0.58
CA ALA A 82 0.10 -9.39 -0.43
C ALA A 82 1.60 -9.55 -0.69
N ILE A 83 2.43 -9.49 0.35
CA ILE A 83 3.88 -9.65 0.28
C ILE A 83 4.27 -11.08 0.67
N PRO A 84 4.69 -11.94 -0.28
CA PRO A 84 5.25 -13.25 0.03
C PRO A 84 6.58 -13.14 0.81
N PRO A 85 6.90 -14.07 1.72
CA PRO A 85 6.14 -15.26 2.09
C PRO A 85 5.06 -15.00 3.16
N THR A 86 4.96 -13.76 3.69
CA THR A 86 4.04 -13.42 4.78
C THR A 86 2.59 -13.64 4.38
N PHE A 87 2.23 -13.26 3.16
CA PHE A 87 0.90 -13.45 2.61
C PHE A 87 0.94 -14.27 1.33
N ARG A 88 -0.07 -15.11 1.14
CA ARG A 88 -0.27 -15.82 -0.12
C ARG A 88 -0.74 -14.86 -1.20
N PRO A 89 -0.35 -15.10 -2.48
CA PRO A 89 -0.96 -14.40 -3.60
C PRO A 89 -2.49 -14.48 -3.56
N VAL A 90 -3.14 -13.41 -3.95
CA VAL A 90 -4.61 -13.35 -4.02
C VAL A 90 -5.05 -13.74 -5.43
N GLU A 91 -5.92 -14.76 -5.50
CA GLU A 91 -6.54 -15.15 -6.76
C GLU A 91 -7.69 -14.20 -7.11
N ARG A 92 -7.61 -13.58 -8.29
CA ARG A 92 -8.64 -12.67 -8.78
C ARG A 92 -8.67 -12.67 -10.32
N ASP A 93 -9.86 -12.84 -10.88
CA ASP A 93 -10.10 -12.79 -12.32
C ASP A 93 -9.13 -13.69 -13.13
N GLY A 94 -8.82 -14.87 -12.58
CA GLY A 94 -7.89 -15.85 -13.16
C GLY A 94 -6.42 -15.49 -13.06
N ARG A 95 -6.08 -14.39 -12.36
CA ARG A 95 -4.71 -13.93 -12.10
C ARG A 95 -4.29 -14.24 -10.66
N ARG A 96 -2.99 -14.39 -10.45
CA ARG A 96 -2.36 -14.52 -9.13
C ARG A 96 -1.67 -13.21 -8.80
N LEU A 97 -2.26 -12.45 -7.87
CA LEU A 97 -1.86 -11.08 -7.56
C LEU A 97 -1.06 -11.00 -6.27
N VAL A 98 -0.01 -10.19 -6.30
CA VAL A 98 0.84 -9.83 -5.17
C VAL A 98 0.94 -8.31 -5.07
N ASP A 99 1.64 -7.80 -4.04
CA ASP A 99 1.78 -6.38 -3.74
C ASP A 99 2.13 -5.55 -4.97
N GLY A 100 1.47 -4.41 -5.11
CA GLY A 100 1.68 -3.48 -6.22
C GLY A 100 3.04 -2.79 -6.20
N ALA A 101 3.69 -2.72 -5.04
CA ALA A 101 5.01 -2.11 -4.91
C ALA A 101 6.09 -2.80 -5.75
N TYR A 102 5.86 -4.04 -6.18
CA TYR A 102 6.79 -4.72 -7.08
C TYR A 102 6.90 -4.05 -8.46
N VAL A 103 5.86 -3.37 -8.92
CA VAL A 103 5.85 -2.70 -10.24
C VAL A 103 5.61 -1.19 -10.13
N ASN A 104 4.76 -0.73 -9.19
CA ASN A 104 4.39 0.66 -9.04
C ASN A 104 4.03 0.99 -7.58
N SER A 105 5.04 1.34 -6.78
CA SER A 105 4.87 1.62 -5.35
C SER A 105 4.21 2.98 -5.07
N VAL A 106 4.21 3.90 -6.03
CA VAL A 106 3.60 5.23 -5.92
C VAL A 106 2.82 5.54 -7.20
N PRO A 107 1.58 5.04 -7.32
CA PRO A 107 0.81 5.02 -8.56
C PRO A 107 0.15 6.39 -8.89
N ALA A 108 0.96 7.45 -9.01
CA ALA A 108 0.49 8.79 -9.34
C ALA A 108 -0.08 8.89 -10.76
N ASP A 109 0.41 8.07 -11.68
CA ASP A 109 -0.11 7.92 -13.04
C ASP A 109 -1.53 7.35 -13.05
N VAL A 110 -1.83 6.37 -12.18
CA VAL A 110 -3.18 5.83 -12.00
C VAL A 110 -4.13 6.91 -11.49
N VAL A 111 -3.70 7.69 -10.49
CA VAL A 111 -4.51 8.81 -9.98
C VAL A 111 -4.74 9.86 -11.06
N LYS A 112 -3.73 10.15 -11.89
CA LYS A 112 -3.86 11.06 -13.02
C LYS A 112 -4.87 10.57 -14.05
N SER A 113 -4.89 9.28 -14.33
CA SER A 113 -5.84 8.66 -15.25
C SER A 113 -7.30 8.75 -14.78
N LEU A 114 -7.53 8.88 -13.48
CA LEU A 114 -8.85 9.13 -12.89
C LEU A 114 -9.33 10.59 -13.04
N GLY A 115 -8.52 11.46 -13.65
CA GLY A 115 -8.87 12.86 -13.89
C GLY A 115 -8.52 13.80 -12.73
N ALA A 116 -7.62 13.40 -11.82
CA ALA A 116 -7.17 14.30 -10.76
C ALA A 116 -6.42 15.51 -11.33
N ASP A 117 -6.82 16.71 -10.90
CA ASP A 117 -6.17 17.97 -11.27
C ASP A 117 -4.87 18.18 -10.50
N ARG A 118 -4.86 17.75 -9.23
CA ARG A 118 -3.73 17.88 -8.32
C ARG A 118 -3.44 16.55 -7.63
N ILE A 119 -2.16 16.20 -7.54
CA ILE A 119 -1.71 14.92 -7.01
C ILE A 119 -0.63 15.11 -5.97
N LEU A 120 -0.95 14.70 -4.74
CA LEU A 120 0.02 14.52 -3.66
C LEU A 120 0.44 13.05 -3.62
N ALA A 121 1.69 12.78 -3.89
CA ALA A 121 2.27 11.46 -3.71
C ALA A 121 2.91 11.34 -2.32
N ILE A 122 2.72 10.19 -1.67
CA ILE A 122 3.39 9.85 -0.40
C ILE A 122 4.27 8.63 -0.67
N ASN A 123 5.58 8.80 -0.54
CA ASN A 123 6.56 7.75 -0.78
C ASN A 123 7.21 7.30 0.52
N LEU A 124 6.80 6.15 1.04
CA LEU A 124 7.37 5.56 2.26
C LEU A 124 8.61 4.71 1.96
N GLY A 125 8.82 4.31 0.71
CA GLY A 125 9.88 3.40 0.28
C GLY A 125 11.11 4.08 -0.33
N ALA A 126 11.12 5.40 -0.48
CA ALA A 126 12.18 6.11 -1.21
C ALA A 126 13.58 5.83 -0.66
N GLU A 127 13.68 5.58 0.63
CA GLU A 127 14.95 5.37 1.32
C GLU A 127 14.95 4.15 2.25
N SER A 128 13.91 3.30 2.18
CA SER A 128 13.85 2.07 2.97
C SER A 128 14.46 0.88 2.22
N GLY A 129 15.14 -0.02 2.94
CA GLY A 129 15.63 -1.29 2.38
C GLY A 129 14.52 -2.29 2.00
N THR A 130 13.26 -1.90 2.12
CA THR A 130 12.09 -2.76 1.91
C THR A 130 12.04 -3.32 0.49
N ASN A 131 12.37 -2.52 -0.53
CA ASN A 131 12.37 -2.95 -1.93
C ASN A 131 13.33 -4.10 -2.23
N GLU A 132 14.50 -4.12 -1.60
CA GLU A 132 15.47 -5.23 -1.73
C GLU A 132 14.98 -6.52 -1.08
N ILE A 133 14.37 -6.42 0.10
CA ILE A 133 13.81 -7.58 0.82
C ILE A 133 12.67 -8.18 0.02
N ILE A 134 11.78 -7.35 -0.48
CA ILE A 134 10.64 -7.72 -1.32
C ILE A 134 11.12 -8.46 -2.56
N LYS A 135 12.11 -7.90 -3.27
CA LYS A 135 12.69 -8.52 -4.47
C LYS A 135 13.26 -9.90 -4.17
N ARG A 136 14.13 -10.01 -3.17
CA ARG A 136 14.75 -11.29 -2.79
C ARG A 136 13.72 -12.34 -2.42
N SER A 137 12.63 -11.95 -1.77
CA SER A 137 11.55 -12.89 -1.40
C SER A 137 10.85 -13.46 -2.64
N LEU A 138 10.56 -12.63 -3.64
CA LEU A 138 9.96 -13.09 -4.89
C LEU A 138 10.90 -13.98 -5.69
N ASP A 139 12.14 -13.56 -5.89
CA ASP A 139 13.14 -14.33 -6.64
C ASP A 139 13.40 -15.70 -6.00
N SER A 140 13.33 -15.78 -4.66
CA SER A 140 13.52 -17.03 -3.92
C SER A 140 12.32 -17.97 -3.99
N LEU A 141 11.10 -17.43 -3.95
CA LEU A 141 9.87 -18.22 -3.89
C LEU A 141 9.31 -18.60 -5.26
N TYR A 142 9.59 -17.80 -6.27
CA TYR A 142 9.06 -17.93 -7.62
C TYR A 142 10.14 -17.68 -8.67
N PRO A 143 11.25 -18.47 -8.67
CA PRO A 143 12.39 -18.25 -9.54
C PRO A 143 12.06 -18.37 -11.04
N GLU A 144 11.02 -19.14 -11.36
CA GLU A 144 10.54 -19.37 -12.72
C GLU A 144 9.83 -18.14 -13.35
N ASN A 145 9.33 -17.24 -12.53
CA ASN A 145 8.47 -16.17 -13.03
C ASN A 145 9.27 -14.97 -13.58
N GLY A 146 10.55 -14.85 -13.22
CA GLY A 146 11.45 -13.82 -13.76
C GLY A 146 10.87 -12.40 -13.66
N VAL A 147 10.07 -12.12 -12.60
CA VAL A 147 9.35 -10.84 -12.44
C VAL A 147 10.36 -9.70 -12.51
N LYS A 148 10.37 -9.00 -13.62
CA LYS A 148 11.17 -7.78 -13.78
C LYS A 148 10.52 -6.69 -12.96
N LEU A 149 10.98 -6.54 -11.72
CA LEU A 149 10.54 -5.45 -10.87
C LEU A 149 10.79 -4.12 -11.58
N GLY A 150 9.72 -3.43 -11.90
CA GLY A 150 9.81 -2.20 -12.67
C GLY A 150 10.36 -1.06 -11.82
N LYS A 151 11.30 -0.31 -12.36
CA LYS A 151 11.66 1.04 -11.91
C LYS A 151 10.57 2.07 -12.23
N ARG A 152 9.30 1.62 -12.31
CA ARG A 152 8.20 2.46 -12.79
C ARG A 152 7.85 3.56 -11.80
N SER A 153 8.04 3.33 -10.52
CA SER A 153 7.76 4.32 -9.48
C SER A 153 8.49 5.64 -9.70
N GLU A 154 9.76 5.61 -10.12
CA GLU A 154 10.52 6.83 -10.42
C GLU A 154 9.92 7.61 -11.60
N GLN A 155 9.33 6.91 -12.57
CA GLN A 155 8.68 7.55 -13.71
C GLN A 155 7.32 8.13 -13.35
N CYS A 156 6.65 7.57 -12.34
CA CYS A 156 5.33 8.00 -11.93
C CYS A 156 5.35 9.29 -11.11
N TYR A 157 6.47 9.64 -10.45
CA TYR A 157 6.60 10.90 -9.72
C TYR A 157 6.36 12.15 -10.58
N LYS A 158 6.66 12.10 -11.86
CA LYS A 158 6.42 13.22 -12.78
C LYS A 158 4.94 13.62 -12.91
N PHE A 159 4.02 12.75 -12.49
CA PHE A 159 2.59 13.05 -12.46
C PHE A 159 2.15 13.72 -11.15
N SER A 160 3.03 13.82 -10.16
CA SER A 160 2.74 14.41 -8.85
C SER A 160 3.09 15.89 -8.84
N ASP A 161 2.21 16.71 -8.27
CA ASP A 161 2.49 18.13 -8.01
C ASP A 161 3.43 18.26 -6.80
N TYR A 162 3.35 17.34 -5.84
CA TYR A 162 4.24 17.24 -4.69
C TYR A 162 4.46 15.79 -4.27
N VAL A 163 5.69 15.47 -3.83
CA VAL A 163 6.04 14.18 -3.24
C VAL A 163 6.47 14.38 -1.80
N LEU A 164 5.72 13.81 -0.87
CA LEU A 164 6.09 13.75 0.54
C LEU A 164 6.80 12.43 0.81
N ALA A 165 8.04 12.47 1.29
CA ALA A 165 8.86 11.30 1.55
C ALA A 165 9.45 11.39 2.98
N PRO A 166 8.78 10.81 3.99
CA PRO A 166 9.32 10.71 5.34
C PRO A 166 10.60 9.87 5.37
N ASP A 167 11.56 10.26 6.20
CA ASP A 167 12.80 9.50 6.37
C ASP A 167 12.58 8.24 7.22
N LEU A 168 12.36 7.13 6.54
CA LEU A 168 12.17 5.81 7.15
C LEU A 168 13.35 4.86 6.89
N ARG A 169 14.56 5.36 6.63
CA ARG A 169 15.77 4.54 6.32
C ARG A 169 16.08 3.49 7.38
N ASN A 170 15.79 3.79 8.64
CA ASN A 170 16.06 2.91 9.78
C ASN A 170 14.88 1.98 10.13
N TYR A 171 13.89 1.88 9.23
CA TYR A 171 12.68 1.09 9.44
C TYR A 171 12.42 0.18 8.25
N THR A 172 11.79 -0.95 8.53
CA THR A 172 11.31 -1.90 7.53
C THR A 172 9.83 -2.19 7.76
N GLY A 173 9.17 -2.81 6.79
CA GLY A 173 7.78 -3.26 6.96
C GLY A 173 7.59 -4.32 8.07
N ALA A 174 8.68 -4.88 8.62
CA ALA A 174 8.65 -5.83 9.73
C ALA A 174 8.72 -5.16 11.12
N ASP A 175 8.98 -3.85 11.20
CA ASP A 175 9.13 -3.11 12.47
C ASP A 175 7.77 -2.74 13.09
N ILE A 176 6.88 -3.72 13.21
CA ILE A 176 5.49 -3.54 13.69
C ILE A 176 5.40 -3.02 15.13
N THR A 177 6.42 -3.22 15.95
CA THR A 177 6.48 -2.72 17.32
C THR A 177 6.84 -1.23 17.40
N ARG A 178 7.33 -0.65 16.30
CA ARG A 178 7.78 0.75 16.18
C ARG A 178 6.84 1.61 15.34
N LEU A 179 5.59 1.21 15.17
CA LEU A 179 4.60 1.92 14.36
C LEU A 179 4.34 3.35 14.86
N ASP A 180 4.40 3.57 16.18
CA ASP A 180 4.19 4.91 16.75
C ASP A 180 5.32 5.87 16.37
N GLU A 181 6.58 5.39 16.39
CA GLU A 181 7.75 6.17 15.92
C GLU A 181 7.63 6.52 14.43
N MET A 182 7.25 5.56 13.59
CA MET A 182 7.06 5.79 12.15
C MET A 182 5.91 6.78 11.89
N TYR A 183 4.83 6.70 12.68
CA TYR A 183 3.74 7.66 12.62
C TYR A 183 4.23 9.09 12.93
N ASP A 184 4.98 9.26 14.03
CA ASP A 184 5.50 10.58 14.44
C ASP A 184 6.43 11.16 13.38
N ILE A 185 7.31 10.35 12.76
CA ILE A 185 8.17 10.78 11.65
C ILE A 185 7.33 11.28 10.48
N GLY A 186 6.32 10.53 10.07
CA GLY A 186 5.42 10.91 8.97
C GLY A 186 4.63 12.19 9.27
N TYR A 187 4.11 12.29 10.49
CA TYR A 187 3.36 13.46 10.95
C TYR A 187 4.22 14.72 10.97
N GLU A 188 5.40 14.65 11.56
CA GLU A 188 6.31 15.80 11.65
C GLU A 188 6.83 16.22 10.27
N GLU A 189 7.12 15.27 9.37
CA GLU A 189 7.52 15.59 8.00
C GLU A 189 6.37 16.31 7.26
N ALA A 190 5.16 15.79 7.35
CA ALA A 190 3.99 16.43 6.75
C ALA A 190 3.77 17.85 7.32
N ARG A 191 3.88 18.00 8.65
CA ARG A 191 3.72 19.29 9.33
C ARG A 191 4.76 20.32 8.86
N LYS A 192 6.03 19.92 8.77
CA LYS A 192 7.12 20.79 8.29
C LYS A 192 6.93 21.22 6.85
N LYS A 193 6.40 20.34 6.01
CA LYS A 193 6.24 20.57 4.57
C LYS A 193 4.87 21.13 4.17
N MET A 194 3.94 21.30 5.12
CA MET A 194 2.54 21.64 4.82
C MET A 194 2.39 22.88 3.94
N ASN A 195 3.16 23.94 4.18
CA ASN A 195 3.10 25.15 3.35
C ASN A 195 3.53 24.90 1.90
N PHE A 196 4.54 24.04 1.69
CA PHE A 196 4.98 23.66 0.34
C PHE A 196 3.95 22.77 -0.34
N VAL A 197 3.34 21.83 0.41
CA VAL A 197 2.26 20.96 -0.09
C VAL A 197 1.08 21.81 -0.53
N LYS A 198 0.60 22.73 0.32
CA LYS A 198 -0.50 23.65 0.00
C LYS A 198 -0.21 24.49 -1.23
N ALA A 199 0.98 25.09 -1.31
CA ALA A 199 1.38 25.89 -2.47
C ALA A 199 1.41 25.06 -3.77
N ALA A 200 1.95 23.84 -3.73
CA ALA A 200 2.01 22.96 -4.90
C ALA A 200 0.62 22.49 -5.37
N LEU A 201 -0.29 22.26 -4.41
CA LEU A 201 -1.65 21.82 -4.72
C LEU A 201 -2.60 22.98 -5.02
N GLY A 202 -2.19 24.22 -4.77
CA GLY A 202 -3.04 25.42 -4.96
C GLY A 202 -4.22 25.46 -4.00
N VAL A 203 -4.00 25.03 -2.75
CA VAL A 203 -5.01 25.04 -1.67
C VAL A 203 -4.52 25.91 -0.50
N ASP A 204 -5.48 26.54 0.22
CA ASP A 204 -5.20 27.42 1.37
C ASP A 204 -5.00 26.64 2.69
#